data_a3996442aa53634cf9202f4834e5cf85
#
_entry.id   a3996442aa53634cf9202f4834e5cf85
#
_cell.length_a   1.000
_cell.length_b   1.000
_cell.length_c   1.000
_cell.angle_alpha   90.00
_cell.angle_beta   90.00
_cell.angle_gamma   90.00
#
_symmetry.space_group_name_H-M   'P 1'
#
loop_
_entity.id
_entity.type
_entity.pdbx_description
1 polymer ?
#
loop_
_entity_poly.entity_id
_entity_poly.type
_entity_poly.pdbx_seq_one_letter_code
_entity_poly.pdbx_strand_id
1 'polypeptide(L)'
;MKILNEIERQFDYAEETKSKVFFMRLDVRFPEGYNHADNEVFREFQAKFMKNLSRQGLKPQYIAVREQSKEKHQHYHVALLLDGQKTQSIHNHIQTAERLWDSTLGLPARENGYGLIYDCTTSRTGEKQINGVMLRKDDPEMENKKNDCFRRASYLAKNNTKGNAPKRQRELFSSRIPKQ
;
A
#
# COMPACT_ATOMS: atom_id res chain seq x y z
N MET A 1 8.48 14.76 -7.93
CA MET A 1 8.31 14.25 -9.30
C MET A 1 8.41 12.73 -9.40
N LYS A 2 9.50 12.06 -9.01
CA LYS A 2 9.69 10.60 -9.22
C LYS A 2 8.55 9.71 -8.66
N ILE A 3 8.04 9.99 -7.45
CA ILE A 3 6.99 9.18 -6.82
C ILE A 3 5.64 9.41 -7.52
N LEU A 4 5.31 10.66 -7.87
CA LEU A 4 4.05 10.96 -8.56
C LEU A 4 3.99 10.30 -9.94
N ASN A 5 5.08 10.38 -10.71
CA ASN A 5 5.17 9.71 -12.02
C ASN A 5 5.04 8.17 -11.89
N GLU A 6 5.58 7.60 -10.81
CA GLU A 6 5.42 6.16 -10.58
C GLU A 6 3.98 5.80 -10.19
N ILE A 7 3.30 6.63 -9.39
CA ILE A 7 1.87 6.45 -9.07
C ILE A 7 1.04 6.47 -10.36
N GLU A 8 1.21 7.51 -11.18
CA GLU A 8 0.51 7.67 -12.47
C GLU A 8 0.71 6.44 -13.35
N ARG A 9 1.95 6.03 -13.56
CA ARG A 9 2.30 4.86 -14.36
C ARG A 9 1.65 3.57 -13.88
N GLN A 10 1.53 3.37 -12.55
CA GLN A 10 0.88 2.20 -11.99
C GLN A 10 -0.65 2.25 -12.18
N PHE A 11 -1.26 3.43 -12.07
CA PHE A 11 -2.69 3.61 -12.35
C PHE A 11 -3.00 3.32 -13.81
N ASP A 12 -2.27 3.91 -14.74
CA ASP A 12 -2.46 3.73 -16.19
C ASP A 12 -2.35 2.24 -16.57
N TYR A 13 -1.28 1.58 -16.12
CA TYR A 13 -1.12 0.15 -16.38
C TYR A 13 -2.23 -0.71 -15.73
N ALA A 14 -2.72 -0.33 -14.55
CA ALA A 14 -3.85 -1.03 -13.93
C ALA A 14 -5.13 -0.89 -14.76
N GLU A 15 -5.41 0.29 -15.31
CA GLU A 15 -6.57 0.55 -16.17
C GLU A 15 -6.45 -0.14 -17.53
N GLU A 16 -5.26 -0.22 -18.10
CA GLU A 16 -5.02 -0.96 -19.35
C GLU A 16 -5.26 -2.46 -19.19
N THR A 17 -4.84 -3.03 -18.07
CA THR A 17 -4.80 -4.49 -17.87
C THR A 17 -5.98 -5.07 -17.10
N LYS A 18 -6.85 -4.23 -16.54
CA LYS A 18 -8.02 -4.63 -15.75
C LYS A 18 -9.27 -3.91 -16.24
N SER A 19 -10.38 -4.62 -16.32
CA SER A 19 -11.71 -4.02 -16.64
C SER A 19 -12.28 -3.20 -15.49
N LYS A 20 -11.93 -3.57 -14.25
CA LYS A 20 -12.24 -2.86 -13.01
C LYS A 20 -11.01 -2.84 -12.13
N VAL A 21 -10.71 -1.69 -11.54
CA VAL A 21 -9.59 -1.54 -10.61
C VAL A 21 -10.13 -1.28 -9.22
N PHE A 22 -9.73 -2.09 -8.26
CA PHE A 22 -10.03 -1.86 -6.84
C PHE A 22 -8.80 -1.21 -6.19
N PHE A 23 -8.97 0.07 -5.84
CA PHE A 23 -7.93 0.85 -5.16
C PHE A 23 -8.06 0.70 -3.65
N MET A 24 -6.95 0.43 -2.97
CA MET A 24 -6.88 0.49 -1.51
C MET A 24 -5.52 0.96 -1.01
N ARG A 25 -5.52 1.50 0.22
CA ARG A 25 -4.31 1.87 0.95
C ARG A 25 -4.22 1.15 2.28
N LEU A 26 -3.00 0.92 2.71
CA LEU A 26 -2.68 0.51 4.08
C LEU A 26 -1.33 1.11 4.49
N ASP A 27 -1.15 1.27 5.79
CA ASP A 27 0.13 1.66 6.37
C ASP A 27 0.69 0.51 7.19
N VAL A 28 1.98 0.21 7.01
CA VAL A 28 2.71 -0.84 7.72
C VAL A 28 3.60 -0.19 8.76
N ARG A 29 3.40 -0.55 10.02
CA ARG A 29 4.12 0.00 11.16
C ARG A 29 4.91 -1.10 11.86
N PHE A 30 5.99 -0.72 12.53
CA PHE A 30 6.75 -1.61 13.38
C PHE A 30 6.29 -1.49 14.84
N PRO A 31 6.46 -2.55 15.64
CA PRO A 31 6.21 -2.47 17.07
C PRO A 31 7.20 -1.50 17.74
N GLU A 32 6.80 -0.99 18.89
CA GLU A 32 7.66 -0.15 19.71
C GLU A 32 8.96 -0.90 20.07
N GLY A 33 10.09 -0.21 20.06
CA GLY A 33 11.40 -0.80 20.34
C GLY A 33 12.04 -1.59 19.18
N TYR A 34 11.42 -1.62 17.99
CA TYR A 34 12.00 -2.26 16.83
C TYR A 34 13.20 -1.47 16.29
N ASN A 35 14.39 -2.07 16.35
CA ASN A 35 15.67 -1.36 16.12
C ASN A 35 16.32 -1.59 14.76
N HIS A 36 15.68 -2.29 13.84
CA HIS A 36 16.22 -2.51 12.49
C HIS A 36 15.88 -1.33 11.57
N ALA A 37 16.89 -0.77 10.94
CA ALA A 37 16.75 0.41 10.09
C ALA A 37 16.73 0.12 8.58
N ASP A 38 16.86 -1.16 8.20
CA ASP A 38 16.82 -1.60 6.80
C ASP A 38 15.39 -1.87 6.29
N ASN A 39 15.30 -2.30 5.04
CA ASN A 39 14.03 -2.65 4.39
C ASN A 39 13.80 -4.18 4.29
N GLU A 40 14.63 -5.02 4.88
CA GLU A 40 14.60 -6.47 4.60
C GLU A 40 13.30 -7.10 5.04
N VAL A 41 12.87 -6.85 6.26
CA VAL A 41 11.62 -7.39 6.82
C VAL A 41 10.39 -6.89 6.03
N PHE A 42 10.37 -5.60 5.66
CA PHE A 42 9.30 -5.09 4.81
C PHE A 42 9.29 -5.75 3.43
N ARG A 43 10.44 -5.96 2.82
CA ARG A 43 10.54 -6.64 1.51
C ARG A 43 10.07 -8.09 1.57
N GLU A 44 10.38 -8.80 2.65
CA GLU A 44 9.90 -10.16 2.87
C GLU A 44 8.37 -10.19 3.01
N PHE A 45 7.81 -9.33 3.86
CA PHE A 45 6.36 -9.15 3.98
C PHE A 45 5.72 -8.83 2.63
N GLN A 46 6.25 -7.82 1.94
CA GLN A 46 5.75 -7.37 0.64
C GLN A 46 5.71 -8.52 -0.37
N ALA A 47 6.77 -9.32 -0.46
CA ALA A 47 6.83 -10.48 -1.35
C ALA A 47 5.78 -11.54 -1.01
N LYS A 48 5.61 -11.87 0.28
CA LYS A 48 4.59 -12.80 0.76
C LYS A 48 3.18 -12.30 0.45
N PHE A 49 2.93 -11.02 0.72
CA PHE A 49 1.62 -10.41 0.52
C PHE A 49 1.25 -10.36 -0.97
N MET A 50 2.15 -9.88 -1.84
CA MET A 50 1.92 -9.86 -3.28
C MET A 50 1.72 -11.27 -3.86
N LYS A 51 2.48 -12.26 -3.39
CA LYS A 51 2.30 -13.66 -3.77
C LYS A 51 0.93 -14.19 -3.37
N ASN A 52 0.45 -13.85 -2.16
CA ASN A 52 -0.87 -14.24 -1.69
C ASN A 52 -1.98 -13.64 -2.55
N LEU A 53 -1.94 -12.33 -2.82
CA LEU A 53 -2.90 -11.64 -3.68
C LEU A 53 -2.89 -12.18 -5.12
N SER A 54 -1.71 -12.50 -5.67
CA SER A 54 -1.57 -13.09 -7.00
C SER A 54 -2.19 -14.48 -7.10
N ARG A 55 -2.03 -15.33 -6.07
CA ARG A 55 -2.65 -16.65 -6.00
C ARG A 55 -4.18 -16.60 -5.97
N GLN A 56 -4.75 -15.51 -5.47
CA GLN A 56 -6.19 -15.24 -5.52
C GLN A 56 -6.66 -14.68 -6.87
N GLY A 57 -5.77 -14.52 -7.85
CA GLY A 57 -6.06 -13.97 -9.17
C GLY A 57 -6.28 -12.45 -9.18
N LEU A 58 -5.88 -11.74 -8.13
CA LEU A 58 -6.13 -10.31 -7.96
C LEU A 58 -5.21 -9.41 -8.82
N LYS A 59 -4.21 -9.97 -9.51
CA LYS A 59 -3.26 -9.23 -10.37
C LYS A 59 -2.73 -7.97 -9.70
N PRO A 60 -2.13 -8.06 -8.49
CA PRO A 60 -1.81 -6.90 -7.67
C PRO A 60 -0.74 -6.03 -8.31
N GLN A 61 -0.97 -4.71 -8.30
CA GLN A 61 0.03 -3.69 -8.50
C GLN A 61 0.13 -2.85 -7.23
N TYR A 62 1.32 -2.41 -6.92
CA TYR A 62 1.54 -1.64 -5.71
C TYR A 62 2.57 -0.52 -5.90
N ILE A 63 2.41 0.48 -5.08
CA ILE A 63 3.40 1.49 -4.77
C ILE A 63 3.54 1.51 -3.26
N ALA A 64 4.77 1.44 -2.76
CA ALA A 64 5.05 1.59 -1.34
C ALA A 64 6.15 2.63 -1.13
N VAL A 65 5.97 3.48 -0.14
CA VAL A 65 6.93 4.52 0.21
C VAL A 65 7.28 4.41 1.69
N ARG A 66 8.58 4.33 1.95
CA ARG A 66 9.13 4.41 3.29
C ARG A 66 9.05 5.84 3.80
N GLU A 67 8.59 6.02 5.01
CA GLU A 67 8.69 7.23 5.79
C GLU A 67 9.45 6.99 7.10
N GLN A 68 10.29 7.95 7.46
CA GLN A 68 10.99 7.94 8.73
C GLN A 68 11.26 9.38 9.14
N SER A 69 10.79 9.79 10.31
CA SER A 69 11.22 11.04 10.94
C SER A 69 12.43 10.79 11.85
N LYS A 70 13.10 11.86 12.25
CA LYS A 70 14.24 11.78 13.19
C LYS A 70 13.87 11.16 14.55
N GLU A 71 12.60 11.27 14.93
CA GLU A 71 12.08 10.87 16.24
C GLU A 71 11.19 9.62 16.20
N LYS A 72 10.86 9.11 15.00
CA LYS A 72 9.93 7.99 14.84
C LYS A 72 10.57 6.86 14.05
N HIS A 73 10.18 5.64 14.39
CA HIS A 73 10.54 4.47 13.62
C HIS A 73 10.05 4.55 12.17
N GLN A 74 10.73 3.84 11.29
CA GLN A 74 10.31 3.68 9.92
C GLN A 74 8.90 3.08 9.84
N HIS A 75 8.14 3.51 8.86
CA HIS A 75 6.86 2.93 8.48
C HIS A 75 6.69 3.03 6.96
N TYR A 76 5.78 2.25 6.42
CA TYR A 76 5.55 2.22 4.99
C TYR A 76 4.10 2.53 4.67
N HIS A 77 3.90 3.45 3.76
CA HIS A 77 2.62 3.70 3.13
C HIS A 77 2.51 2.89 1.86
N VAL A 78 1.47 2.11 1.72
CA VAL A 78 1.25 1.22 0.58
C VAL A 78 -0.06 1.56 -0.10
N ALA A 79 -0.03 1.74 -1.42
CA ALA A 79 -1.20 1.79 -2.28
C ALA A 79 -1.23 0.54 -3.16
N LEU A 80 -2.41 -0.07 -3.30
CA LEU A 80 -2.67 -1.27 -4.07
C LEU A 80 -3.74 -1.02 -5.12
N LEU A 81 -3.54 -1.59 -6.30
CA LEU A 81 -4.46 -1.60 -7.43
C LEU A 81 -4.73 -3.06 -7.82
N LEU A 82 -5.88 -3.58 -7.39
CA LEU A 82 -6.27 -4.98 -7.54
C LEU A 82 -7.30 -5.18 -8.65
N ASP A 83 -7.46 -6.41 -9.13
CA ASP A 83 -8.53 -6.75 -10.06
C ASP A 83 -9.89 -6.69 -9.35
N GLY A 84 -10.66 -5.64 -9.63
CA GLY A 84 -11.97 -5.38 -9.06
C GLY A 84 -13.07 -6.38 -9.50
N GLN A 85 -12.78 -7.29 -10.41
CA GLN A 85 -13.66 -8.43 -10.72
C GLN A 85 -13.63 -9.48 -9.60
N LYS A 86 -12.54 -9.53 -8.83
CA LYS A 86 -12.27 -10.56 -7.82
C LYS A 86 -12.41 -10.06 -6.38
N THR A 87 -12.49 -8.76 -6.17
CA THR A 87 -12.59 -8.18 -4.83
C THR A 87 -13.40 -6.89 -4.80
N GLN A 88 -14.09 -6.64 -3.68
CA GLN A 88 -14.91 -5.44 -3.44
C GLN A 88 -14.73 -4.88 -2.03
N SER A 89 -13.90 -5.51 -1.19
CA SER A 89 -13.72 -5.14 0.22
C SER A 89 -12.25 -5.16 0.60
N ILE A 90 -11.84 -4.19 1.41
CA ILE A 90 -10.49 -4.14 1.97
C ILE A 90 -10.31 -5.12 3.14
N HIS A 91 -11.40 -5.52 3.82
CA HIS A 91 -11.36 -6.21 5.12
C HIS A 91 -10.47 -7.47 5.09
N ASN A 92 -10.73 -8.40 4.18
CA ASN A 92 -9.95 -9.65 4.08
C ASN A 92 -8.48 -9.40 3.71
N HIS A 93 -8.22 -8.33 2.95
CA HIS A 93 -6.84 -7.97 2.56
C HIS A 93 -6.07 -7.37 3.75
N ILE A 94 -6.73 -6.55 4.57
CA ILE A 94 -6.15 -6.03 5.81
C ILE A 94 -5.84 -7.15 6.79
N GLN A 95 -6.80 -8.05 7.05
CA GLN A 95 -6.58 -9.22 7.93
C GLN A 95 -5.43 -10.12 7.42
N THR A 96 -5.35 -10.33 6.10
CA THR A 96 -4.25 -11.10 5.50
C THR A 96 -2.91 -10.37 5.67
N ALA A 97 -2.89 -9.05 5.49
CA ALA A 97 -1.69 -8.24 5.69
C ALA A 97 -1.23 -8.28 7.14
N GLU A 98 -2.13 -8.13 8.11
CA GLU A 98 -1.83 -8.24 9.55
C GLU A 98 -1.20 -9.59 9.88
N ARG A 99 -1.85 -10.68 9.52
CA ARG A 99 -1.33 -12.04 9.80
C ARG A 99 0.04 -12.27 9.17
N LEU A 100 0.26 -11.81 7.94
CA LEU A 100 1.54 -11.97 7.25
C LEU A 100 2.61 -11.06 7.84
N TRP A 101 2.26 -9.86 8.28
CA TRP A 101 3.18 -8.92 8.92
C TRP A 101 3.62 -9.44 10.28
N ASP A 102 2.68 -9.83 11.13
CA ASP A 102 2.96 -10.40 12.45
C ASP A 102 3.85 -11.64 12.33
N SER A 103 3.54 -12.55 11.40
CA SER A 103 4.37 -13.73 11.12
C SER A 103 5.78 -13.36 10.61
N THR A 104 5.91 -12.31 9.81
CA THR A 104 7.22 -11.87 9.29
C THR A 104 8.07 -11.22 10.39
N LEU A 105 7.43 -10.58 11.36
CA LEU A 105 8.09 -10.05 12.56
C LEU A 105 8.41 -11.13 13.61
N GLY A 106 7.97 -12.38 13.41
CA GLY A 106 8.12 -13.46 14.39
C GLY A 106 7.22 -13.29 15.62
N LEU A 107 6.15 -12.50 15.52
CA LEU A 107 5.21 -12.30 16.61
C LEU A 107 4.28 -13.51 16.76
N PRO A 108 3.88 -13.87 17.98
CA PRO A 108 2.89 -14.93 18.22
C PRO A 108 1.56 -14.63 17.52
N ALA A 109 0.85 -15.66 17.06
CA ALA A 109 -0.48 -15.48 16.48
C ALA A 109 -1.45 -14.86 17.49
N ARG A 110 -2.21 -13.86 17.06
CA ARG A 110 -3.26 -13.19 17.83
C ARG A 110 -4.55 -13.12 17.02
N GLU A 111 -5.70 -13.28 17.68
CA GLU A 111 -7.00 -13.22 17.01
C GLU A 111 -7.26 -11.89 16.31
N ASN A 112 -6.91 -10.77 16.94
CA ASN A 112 -7.12 -9.41 16.42
C ASN A 112 -5.81 -8.72 15.94
N GLY A 113 -4.74 -9.49 15.70
CA GLY A 113 -3.43 -8.94 15.33
C GLY A 113 -2.83 -8.00 16.39
N TYR A 114 -1.81 -7.27 15.99
CA TYR A 114 -1.10 -6.29 16.86
C TYR A 114 -1.42 -4.83 16.51
N GLY A 115 -2.34 -4.60 15.53
CA GLY A 115 -2.68 -3.26 15.06
C GLY A 115 -1.52 -2.55 14.35
N LEU A 116 -0.59 -3.32 13.79
CA LEU A 116 0.57 -2.79 13.07
C LEU A 116 0.26 -2.49 11.58
N ILE A 117 -0.86 -2.98 11.08
CA ILE A 117 -1.41 -2.63 9.78
C ILE A 117 -2.57 -1.67 9.99
N TYR A 118 -2.47 -0.46 9.42
CA TYR A 118 -3.52 0.54 9.50
C TYR A 118 -4.28 0.60 8.18
N ASP A 119 -5.58 0.48 8.21
CA ASP A 119 -6.46 0.34 7.04
C ASP A 119 -6.72 1.65 6.28
N CYS A 120 -6.24 2.77 6.78
CA CYS A 120 -6.39 4.10 6.19
C CYS A 120 -7.83 4.55 5.90
N THR A 121 -8.83 4.00 6.59
CA THR A 121 -10.24 4.40 6.46
C THR A 121 -10.61 5.64 7.28
N THR A 122 -9.80 5.95 8.26
CA THR A 122 -9.96 7.15 9.10
C THR A 122 -8.66 7.94 9.17
N SER A 123 -8.75 9.23 9.49
CA SER A 123 -7.58 10.05 9.83
C SER A 123 -7.20 9.88 11.31
N ARG A 124 -6.10 10.50 11.72
CA ARG A 124 -5.73 10.58 13.16
C ARG A 124 -6.76 11.35 13.98
N THR A 125 -7.51 12.25 13.34
CA THR A 125 -8.59 13.06 13.97
C THR A 125 -9.95 12.36 13.91
N GLY A 126 -10.02 11.10 13.41
CA GLY A 126 -11.26 10.33 13.30
C GLY A 126 -12.09 10.63 12.05
N GLU A 127 -11.62 11.50 11.16
CA GLU A 127 -12.34 11.81 9.92
C GLU A 127 -12.29 10.63 8.93
N LYS A 128 -13.43 10.35 8.31
CA LYS A 128 -13.52 9.32 7.26
C LYS A 128 -12.62 9.65 6.08
N GLN A 129 -11.87 8.69 5.62
CA GLN A 129 -10.94 8.80 4.50
C GLN A 129 -11.36 7.88 3.35
N ILE A 130 -11.06 8.31 2.12
CA ILE A 130 -11.30 7.50 0.92
C ILE A 130 -10.38 6.29 0.94
N ASN A 131 -10.98 5.08 0.95
CA ASN A 131 -10.29 3.82 0.79
C ASN A 131 -11.26 2.73 0.32
N GLY A 132 -10.77 1.69 -0.37
CA GLY A 132 -11.63 0.64 -0.91
C GLY A 132 -12.51 1.14 -2.06
N VAL A 133 -11.94 1.85 -3.02
CA VAL A 133 -12.68 2.47 -4.14
C VAL A 133 -12.64 1.58 -5.37
N MET A 134 -13.81 1.33 -5.96
CA MET A 134 -13.94 0.65 -7.24
C MET A 134 -13.93 1.64 -8.40
N LEU A 135 -12.94 1.52 -9.27
CA LEU A 135 -12.83 2.26 -10.53
C LEU A 135 -13.35 1.38 -11.66
N ARG A 136 -14.37 1.85 -12.38
CA ARG A 136 -15.02 1.13 -13.50
C ARG A 136 -15.05 2.04 -14.73
N LYS A 137 -14.72 1.49 -15.88
CA LYS A 137 -14.71 2.24 -17.16
C LYS A 137 -16.08 2.75 -17.60
N ASP A 138 -17.16 2.08 -17.16
CA ASP A 138 -18.54 2.44 -17.43
C ASP A 138 -19.20 3.36 -16.39
N ASP A 139 -18.43 3.78 -15.37
CA ASP A 139 -18.91 4.67 -14.32
C ASP A 139 -18.82 6.14 -14.79
N PRO A 140 -19.93 6.91 -14.84
CA PRO A 140 -19.89 8.34 -15.18
C PRO A 140 -18.96 9.16 -14.28
N GLU A 141 -18.76 8.73 -13.01
CA GLU A 141 -17.90 9.37 -12.04
C GLU A 141 -16.45 8.82 -12.02
N MET A 142 -16.08 8.01 -13.01
CA MET A 142 -14.78 7.32 -13.06
C MET A 142 -13.61 8.29 -12.88
N GLU A 143 -13.60 9.38 -13.65
CA GLU A 143 -12.51 10.38 -13.60
C GLU A 143 -12.42 11.07 -12.23
N ASN A 144 -13.56 11.43 -11.63
CA ASN A 144 -13.58 12.03 -10.30
C ASN A 144 -13.04 11.05 -9.25
N LYS A 145 -13.49 9.80 -9.28
CA LYS A 145 -13.01 8.74 -8.38
C LYS A 145 -11.52 8.45 -8.58
N LYS A 146 -11.06 8.41 -9.83
CA LYS A 146 -9.63 8.24 -10.15
C LYS A 146 -8.81 9.39 -9.58
N ASN A 147 -9.24 10.63 -9.80
CA ASN A 147 -8.56 11.81 -9.26
C ASN A 147 -8.51 11.79 -7.73
N ASP A 148 -9.57 11.37 -7.06
CA ASP A 148 -9.59 11.21 -5.61
C ASP A 148 -8.63 10.10 -5.14
N CYS A 149 -8.60 8.96 -5.82
CA CYS A 149 -7.65 7.89 -5.54
C CYS A 149 -6.21 8.33 -5.78
N PHE A 150 -5.95 9.04 -6.90
CA PHE A 150 -4.64 9.60 -7.21
C PHE A 150 -4.20 10.61 -6.14
N ARG A 151 -5.08 11.56 -5.77
CA ARG A 151 -4.83 12.51 -4.68
C ARG A 151 -4.53 11.77 -3.37
N ARG A 152 -5.26 10.72 -3.09
CA ARG A 152 -5.04 9.88 -1.90
C ARG A 152 -3.71 9.14 -1.96
N ALA A 153 -3.31 8.63 -3.12
CA ALA A 153 -2.00 8.01 -3.35
C ALA A 153 -0.86 9.04 -3.35
N SER A 154 -1.08 10.26 -3.87
CA SER A 154 -0.07 11.32 -3.92
C SER A 154 0.42 11.76 -2.54
N TYR A 155 -0.35 11.47 -1.49
CA TYR A 155 0.11 11.64 -0.11
C TYR A 155 1.40 10.87 0.18
N LEU A 156 1.65 9.76 -0.53
CA LEU A 156 2.91 9.02 -0.46
C LEU A 156 4.11 9.88 -0.92
N ALA A 157 3.87 10.95 -1.68
CA ALA A 157 4.91 11.83 -2.20
C ALA A 157 5.30 12.99 -1.26
N LYS A 158 4.68 13.13 -0.08
CA LYS A 158 5.03 14.20 0.88
C LYS A 158 6.51 14.17 1.26
N ASN A 159 7.15 15.34 1.20
CA ASN A 159 8.60 15.46 1.38
C ASN A 159 9.06 15.53 2.84
N ASN A 160 8.18 15.88 3.79
CA ASN A 160 8.56 16.24 5.17
C ASN A 160 9.20 15.10 5.99
N THR A 161 9.09 13.85 5.53
CA THR A 161 9.57 12.66 6.24
C THR A 161 10.47 11.78 5.38
N LYS A 162 10.93 12.31 4.23
CA LYS A 162 11.80 11.63 3.28
C LYS A 162 13.24 12.13 3.39
N GLY A 163 14.17 11.30 2.92
CA GLY A 163 15.60 11.61 2.99
C GLY A 163 16.24 11.21 4.32
N ASN A 164 15.48 10.62 5.26
CA ASN A 164 16.00 10.10 6.54
C ASN A 164 16.30 8.60 6.50
N ALA A 165 16.13 7.95 5.35
CA ALA A 165 16.52 6.55 5.20
C ALA A 165 18.05 6.42 5.33
N PRO A 166 18.56 5.34 5.94
CA PRO A 166 19.98 5.06 5.97
C PRO A 166 20.58 5.04 4.55
N LYS A 167 21.85 5.37 4.43
CA LYS A 167 22.57 5.31 3.13
C LYS A 167 22.31 3.98 2.44
N ARG A 168 22.00 4.02 1.13
CA ARG A 168 21.70 2.87 0.26
C ARG A 168 20.36 2.19 0.51
N GLN A 169 19.50 2.68 1.40
CA GLN A 169 18.14 2.16 1.56
C GLN A 169 17.18 2.86 0.58
N ARG A 170 16.34 2.06 -0.08
CA ARG A 170 15.28 2.58 -0.97
C ARG A 170 14.14 3.16 -0.16
N GLU A 171 13.58 4.25 -0.64
CA GLU A 171 12.35 4.84 -0.10
C GLU A 171 11.12 4.54 -0.96
N LEU A 172 11.31 4.20 -2.23
CA LEU A 172 10.24 3.89 -3.17
C LEU A 172 10.33 2.45 -3.67
N PHE A 173 9.22 1.74 -3.58
CA PHE A 173 9.01 0.39 -4.09
C PHE A 173 7.76 0.38 -4.97
N SER A 174 7.79 -0.35 -6.07
CA SER A 174 6.63 -0.51 -6.96
C SER A 174 6.67 -1.83 -7.72
N SER A 175 5.51 -2.23 -8.21
CA SER A 175 5.41 -3.35 -9.16
C SER A 175 6.19 -3.07 -10.44
N ARG A 176 6.81 -4.09 -10.99
CA ARG A 176 7.40 -3.98 -12.33
C ARG A 176 6.27 -3.95 -13.37
N ILE A 177 6.33 -2.97 -14.23
CA ILE A 177 5.51 -2.91 -15.45
C ILE A 177 6.37 -3.46 -16.57
N PRO A 178 5.89 -4.42 -17.37
CA PRO A 178 6.60 -4.89 -18.56
C PRO A 178 6.94 -3.71 -19.47
N LYS A 179 8.12 -3.74 -20.07
CA LYS A 179 8.45 -2.78 -21.13
C LYS A 179 7.59 -3.14 -22.35
N GLN A 180 6.87 -2.17 -22.85
CA GLN A 180 6.25 -2.24 -24.18
C GLN A 180 7.31 -2.29 -25.24
#